data_a9e3e62f4834d4d937acd4ef073b1981
#
_entry.id   a9e3e62f4834d4d937acd4ef073b1981
#
_cell.length_a   1.000
_cell.length_b   1.000
_cell.length_c   1.000
_cell.angle_alpha   90.00
_cell.angle_beta   90.00
_cell.angle_gamma   90.00
#
_symmetry.space_group_name_H-M   'P 1'
#
loop_
_entity.id
_entity.type
_entity.pdbx_description
1 polymer ?
#
loop_
_entity_poly.entity_id
_entity_poly.type
_entity_poly.pdbx_seq_one_letter_code
_entity_poly.pdbx_strand_id
1 'polypeptide(L)'
;MPGKVNPTQCEALTMIAAQVMGNDVAITIGGATGHFELNVFKPVMIYNFLHSARLLGDGCISFNDKCATGLEPILPNIKKHVDNSLMLVTALNTKIGYYKAAEIAQKAHKEGTTLKEMAIKLGYVTPEEFDEWVDPKGMVGELPK
;
A
#
# COMPACT_ATOMS: atom_id res chain seq x y z
N MET A 1 0.22 -22.55 -17.77
CA MET A 1 -1.01 -23.19 -17.26
C MET A 1 -2.17 -22.27 -17.53
N PRO A 2 -3.19 -22.68 -18.29
CA PRO A 2 -4.37 -21.83 -18.50
C PRO A 2 -5.03 -21.48 -17.16
N GLY A 3 -5.39 -20.22 -17.00
CA GLY A 3 -6.00 -19.72 -15.77
C GLY A 3 -5.04 -19.44 -14.60
N LYS A 4 -3.74 -19.73 -14.71
CA LYS A 4 -2.74 -19.35 -13.71
C LYS A 4 -2.12 -18.00 -14.09
N VAL A 5 -2.46 -16.98 -13.33
CA VAL A 5 -1.89 -15.64 -13.47
C VAL A 5 -0.83 -15.43 -12.38
N ASN A 6 0.43 -15.30 -12.80
CA ASN A 6 1.54 -15.00 -11.89
C ASN A 6 1.88 -13.51 -12.01
N PRO A 7 2.25 -12.82 -10.91
CA PRO A 7 2.69 -11.44 -10.93
C PRO A 7 4.17 -11.33 -11.37
N THR A 8 4.49 -11.85 -12.57
CA THR A 8 5.87 -12.03 -13.04
C THR A 8 6.67 -10.74 -13.13
N GLN A 9 6.04 -9.61 -13.44
CA GLN A 9 6.74 -8.32 -13.49
C GLN A 9 7.08 -7.81 -12.08
N CYS A 10 6.22 -8.04 -11.10
CA CYS A 10 6.50 -7.74 -9.69
C CYS A 10 7.63 -8.64 -9.17
N GLU A 11 7.60 -9.93 -9.50
CA GLU A 11 8.65 -10.88 -9.13
C GLU A 11 9.99 -10.48 -9.74
N ALA A 12 10.01 -10.09 -11.02
CA ALA A 12 11.23 -9.62 -11.71
C ALA A 12 11.80 -8.37 -11.02
N LEU A 13 10.96 -7.40 -10.67
CA LEU A 13 11.42 -6.18 -10.01
C LEU A 13 11.98 -6.44 -8.61
N THR A 14 11.39 -7.37 -7.86
CA THR A 14 11.94 -7.80 -6.55
C THR A 14 13.26 -8.55 -6.68
N MET A 15 13.45 -9.36 -7.74
CA MET A 15 14.74 -9.98 -8.03
C MET A 15 15.82 -8.95 -8.38
N ILE A 16 15.47 -7.92 -9.15
CA ILE A 16 16.36 -6.79 -9.43
C ILE A 16 16.76 -6.09 -8.13
N ALA A 17 15.80 -5.81 -7.24
CA ALA A 17 16.07 -5.20 -5.95
C ALA A 17 17.06 -6.04 -5.12
N ALA A 18 16.90 -7.36 -5.08
CA ALA A 18 17.83 -8.26 -4.39
C ALA A 18 19.25 -8.19 -4.98
N GLN A 19 19.37 -8.16 -6.32
CA GLN A 19 20.67 -8.03 -6.98
C GLN A 19 21.33 -6.68 -6.69
N VAL A 20 20.56 -5.58 -6.70
CA VAL A 20 21.06 -4.24 -6.39
C VAL A 20 21.58 -4.16 -4.95
N MET A 21 20.85 -4.74 -3.98
CA MET A 21 21.32 -4.84 -2.60
C MET A 21 22.63 -5.62 -2.49
N GLY A 22 22.80 -6.71 -3.24
CA GLY A 22 24.05 -7.46 -3.28
C GLY A 22 25.21 -6.67 -3.89
N ASN A 23 24.94 -5.91 -4.95
CA ASN A 23 25.92 -5.03 -5.58
C ASN A 23 26.34 -3.89 -4.63
N ASP A 24 25.41 -3.36 -3.83
CA ASP A 24 25.69 -2.31 -2.83
C ASP A 24 26.65 -2.80 -1.74
N VAL A 25 26.50 -4.05 -1.30
CA VAL A 25 27.46 -4.68 -0.37
C VAL A 25 28.86 -4.74 -0.99
N ALA A 26 28.97 -5.14 -2.25
CA ALA A 26 30.26 -5.18 -2.93
C ALA A 26 30.89 -3.79 -3.07
N ILE A 27 30.09 -2.77 -3.35
CA ILE A 27 30.53 -1.36 -3.42
C ILE A 27 30.98 -0.88 -2.04
N THR A 28 30.24 -1.19 -0.99
CA THR A 28 30.56 -0.80 0.40
C THR A 28 31.89 -1.41 0.83
N ILE A 29 32.12 -2.70 0.61
CA ILE A 29 33.39 -3.37 0.93
C ILE A 29 34.53 -2.75 0.12
N GLY A 30 34.32 -2.53 -1.17
CA GLY A 30 35.29 -1.88 -2.04
C GLY A 30 35.64 -0.47 -1.58
N GLY A 31 34.61 0.31 -1.18
CA GLY A 31 34.79 1.68 -0.70
C GLY A 31 35.50 1.78 0.65
N ALA A 32 35.29 0.79 1.52
CA ALA A 32 35.95 0.73 2.83
C ALA A 32 37.44 0.31 2.75
N THR A 33 37.89 -0.14 1.61
CA THR A 33 39.27 -0.64 1.40
C THR A 33 40.10 0.45 0.75
N GLY A 34 41.24 0.77 1.36
CA GLY A 34 42.21 1.72 0.83
C GLY A 34 43.48 1.71 1.61
N HIS A 35 44.60 1.89 0.94
CA HIS A 35 45.96 1.92 1.54
C HIS A 35 46.70 3.13 1.04
N PHE A 36 47.18 3.96 1.97
CA PHE A 36 47.99 5.15 1.65
C PHE A 36 47.30 6.06 0.58
N GLU A 37 46.00 6.36 0.78
CA GLU A 37 45.18 7.25 -0.08
C GLU A 37 44.89 6.65 -1.49
N LEU A 38 45.21 5.38 -1.72
CA LEU A 38 44.90 4.68 -2.94
C LEU A 38 43.91 3.54 -2.70
N ASN A 39 42.78 3.59 -3.39
CA ASN A 39 41.81 2.51 -3.44
C ASN A 39 41.87 1.84 -4.80
N VAL A 40 42.29 0.56 -4.84
CA VAL A 40 42.41 -0.24 -6.07
C VAL A 40 41.10 -0.95 -6.45
N PHE A 41 40.04 -0.88 -5.64
CA PHE A 41 38.76 -1.57 -5.86
C PHE A 41 37.80 -0.78 -6.78
N LYS A 42 38.25 0.33 -7.34
CA LYS A 42 37.43 1.16 -8.24
C LYS A 42 36.75 0.39 -9.38
N PRO A 43 37.40 -0.58 -10.05
CA PRO A 43 36.76 -1.37 -11.10
C PRO A 43 35.57 -2.19 -10.60
N VAL A 44 35.65 -2.76 -9.39
CA VAL A 44 34.56 -3.51 -8.77
C VAL A 44 33.42 -2.57 -8.41
N MET A 45 33.73 -1.44 -7.81
CA MET A 45 32.70 -0.45 -7.43
C MET A 45 31.95 0.06 -8.65
N ILE A 46 32.64 0.52 -9.69
CA ILE A 46 31.99 1.07 -10.89
C ILE A 46 31.20 0.02 -11.66
N TYR A 47 31.71 -1.23 -11.75
CA TYR A 47 30.98 -2.32 -12.38
C TYR A 47 29.64 -2.57 -11.69
N ASN A 48 29.65 -2.75 -10.37
CA ASN A 48 28.44 -3.01 -9.60
C ASN A 48 27.47 -1.84 -9.61
N PHE A 49 27.97 -0.60 -9.58
CA PHE A 49 27.16 0.60 -9.69
C PHE A 49 26.44 0.69 -11.05
N LEU A 50 27.19 0.56 -12.14
CA LEU A 50 26.62 0.64 -13.49
C LEU A 50 25.67 -0.53 -13.78
N HIS A 51 25.97 -1.72 -13.25
CA HIS A 51 25.09 -2.88 -13.35
C HIS A 51 23.76 -2.61 -12.63
N SER A 52 23.80 -2.08 -11.42
CA SER A 52 22.60 -1.69 -10.66
C SER A 52 21.77 -0.63 -11.38
N ALA A 53 22.43 0.42 -11.89
CA ALA A 53 21.76 1.48 -12.61
C ALA A 53 21.03 0.97 -13.87
N ARG A 54 21.67 0.08 -14.63
CA ARG A 54 21.07 -0.55 -15.82
C ARG A 54 19.89 -1.44 -15.45
N LEU A 55 20.05 -2.33 -14.46
CA LEU A 55 18.99 -3.22 -14.02
C LEU A 55 17.74 -2.44 -13.55
N LEU A 56 17.95 -1.37 -12.78
CA LEU A 56 16.83 -0.52 -12.32
C LEU A 56 16.17 0.20 -13.49
N GLY A 57 16.94 0.78 -14.40
CA GLY A 57 16.40 1.46 -15.57
C GLY A 57 15.54 0.54 -16.44
N ASP A 58 16.13 -0.59 -16.87
CA ASP A 58 15.44 -1.57 -17.71
C ASP A 58 14.24 -2.20 -16.99
N GLY A 59 14.40 -2.49 -15.69
CA GLY A 59 13.34 -3.06 -14.85
C GLY A 59 12.15 -2.13 -14.68
N CYS A 60 12.38 -0.84 -14.43
CA CYS A 60 11.31 0.15 -14.31
C CYS A 60 10.55 0.34 -15.62
N ILE A 61 11.24 0.40 -16.75
CA ILE A 61 10.62 0.48 -18.08
C ILE A 61 9.76 -0.77 -18.33
N SER A 62 10.33 -1.96 -18.13
CA SER A 62 9.61 -3.22 -18.32
C SER A 62 8.37 -3.31 -17.41
N PHE A 63 8.51 -2.90 -16.14
CA PHE A 63 7.40 -2.90 -15.20
C PHE A 63 6.30 -1.92 -15.62
N ASN A 64 6.69 -0.70 -16.03
CA ASN A 64 5.73 0.28 -16.54
C ASN A 64 4.95 -0.30 -17.71
N ASP A 65 5.65 -0.76 -18.75
CA ASP A 65 5.03 -1.14 -20.04
C ASP A 65 4.18 -2.40 -19.95
N LYS A 66 4.55 -3.34 -19.05
CA LYS A 66 3.92 -4.67 -18.99
C LYS A 66 3.09 -4.92 -17.73
N CYS A 67 3.08 -4.00 -16.79
CA CYS A 67 2.32 -4.13 -15.55
C CYS A 67 1.57 -2.86 -15.16
N ALA A 68 2.25 -1.72 -15.02
CA ALA A 68 1.63 -0.50 -14.49
C ALA A 68 0.66 0.14 -15.48
N THR A 69 1.04 0.19 -16.76
CA THR A 69 0.19 0.74 -17.81
C THR A 69 -1.05 -0.15 -18.00
N GLY A 70 -2.21 0.45 -17.87
CA GLY A 70 -3.49 -0.25 -18.03
C GLY A 70 -4.04 -0.90 -16.74
N LEU A 71 -3.46 -0.62 -15.57
CA LEU A 71 -4.08 -0.99 -14.31
C LEU A 71 -5.39 -0.22 -14.12
N GLU A 72 -6.47 -0.95 -13.88
CA GLU A 72 -7.78 -0.39 -13.61
C GLU A 72 -8.29 -0.82 -12.23
N PRO A 73 -8.88 0.09 -11.45
CA PRO A 73 -9.44 -0.24 -10.15
C PRO A 73 -10.75 -1.01 -10.31
N ILE A 74 -10.94 -2.07 -9.53
CA ILE A 74 -12.24 -2.76 -9.44
C ILE A 74 -13.10 -2.02 -8.42
N LEU A 75 -13.78 -0.96 -8.89
CA LEU A 75 -14.57 -0.06 -8.05
C LEU A 75 -15.58 -0.76 -7.13
N PRO A 76 -16.32 -1.81 -7.57
CA PRO A 76 -17.25 -2.52 -6.67
C PRO A 76 -16.53 -3.18 -5.48
N ASN A 77 -15.33 -3.75 -5.70
CA ASN A 77 -14.56 -4.36 -4.62
C ASN A 77 -14.02 -3.31 -3.65
N ILE A 78 -13.52 -2.19 -4.19
CA ILE A 78 -13.05 -1.06 -3.37
C ILE A 78 -14.20 -0.53 -2.51
N LYS A 79 -15.37 -0.29 -3.11
CA LYS A 79 -16.56 0.15 -2.39
C LYS A 79 -16.94 -0.84 -1.28
N LYS A 80 -16.98 -2.12 -1.58
CA LYS A 80 -17.28 -3.16 -0.58
C LYS A 80 -16.30 -3.13 0.59
N HIS A 81 -15.00 -2.94 0.34
CA HIS A 81 -14.00 -2.85 1.41
C HIS A 81 -14.18 -1.60 2.25
N VAL A 82 -14.50 -0.47 1.64
CA VAL A 82 -14.80 0.78 2.35
C VAL A 82 -16.04 0.61 3.22
N ASP A 83 -17.15 0.15 2.65
CA ASP A 83 -18.44 0.01 3.35
C ASP A 83 -18.33 -0.96 4.55
N ASN A 84 -17.48 -1.98 4.48
CA ASN A 84 -17.23 -2.93 5.57
C ASN A 84 -16.15 -2.49 6.57
N SER A 85 -15.55 -1.32 6.37
CA SER A 85 -14.48 -0.85 7.26
C SER A 85 -15.03 -0.35 8.58
N LEU A 86 -14.58 -0.94 9.70
CA LEU A 86 -14.92 -0.46 11.04
C LEU A 86 -14.33 0.91 11.37
N MET A 87 -13.33 1.38 10.60
CA MET A 87 -12.71 2.69 10.81
C MET A 87 -13.69 3.84 10.56
N LEU A 88 -14.73 3.63 9.74
CA LEU A 88 -15.75 4.63 9.44
C LEU A 88 -16.56 5.05 10.66
N VAL A 89 -16.58 4.24 11.72
CA VAL A 89 -17.31 4.54 12.96
C VAL A 89 -16.85 5.84 13.63
N THR A 90 -15.60 6.26 13.40
CA THR A 90 -15.04 7.49 13.97
C THR A 90 -15.79 8.75 13.54
N ALA A 91 -16.42 8.74 12.37
CA ALA A 91 -17.27 9.82 11.91
C ALA A 91 -18.49 10.05 12.83
N LEU A 92 -18.97 8.99 13.48
CA LEU A 92 -20.12 9.06 14.41
C LEU A 92 -19.77 9.65 15.77
N ASN A 93 -18.48 9.71 16.15
CA ASN A 93 -18.06 10.18 17.48
C ASN A 93 -18.57 11.58 17.81
N THR A 94 -18.57 12.48 16.83
CA THR A 94 -18.99 13.88 17.00
C THR A 94 -20.51 14.03 17.08
N LYS A 95 -21.27 13.02 16.66
CA LYS A 95 -22.73 13.04 16.58
C LYS A 95 -23.39 12.31 17.74
N ILE A 96 -22.94 11.08 18.03
CA ILE A 96 -23.56 10.22 19.05
C ILE A 96 -22.66 9.96 20.27
N GLY A 97 -21.42 10.45 20.23
CA GLY A 97 -20.42 10.27 21.27
C GLY A 97 -19.63 8.97 21.17
N TYR A 98 -18.43 8.97 21.77
CA TYR A 98 -17.44 7.90 21.66
C TYR A 98 -17.98 6.52 22.09
N TYR A 99 -18.67 6.44 23.23
CA TYR A 99 -19.10 5.16 23.78
C TYR A 99 -20.13 4.43 22.92
N LYS A 100 -21.10 5.17 22.36
CA LYS A 100 -22.10 4.59 21.44
C LYS A 100 -21.45 4.17 20.12
N ALA A 101 -20.54 4.97 19.58
CA ALA A 101 -19.78 4.62 18.39
C ALA A 101 -18.91 3.38 18.62
N ALA A 102 -18.23 3.27 19.76
CA ALA A 102 -17.46 2.08 20.13
C ALA A 102 -18.35 0.84 20.27
N GLU A 103 -19.54 0.97 20.85
CA GLU A 103 -20.50 -0.15 20.96
C GLU A 103 -20.95 -0.64 19.58
N ILE A 104 -21.24 0.27 18.65
CA ILE A 104 -21.59 -0.07 17.27
C ILE A 104 -20.46 -0.89 16.63
N ALA A 105 -19.21 -0.41 16.71
CA ALA A 105 -18.07 -1.09 16.10
C ALA A 105 -17.82 -2.48 16.70
N GLN A 106 -17.86 -2.59 18.03
CA GLN A 106 -17.64 -3.86 18.72
C GLN A 106 -18.72 -4.89 18.40
N LYS A 107 -19.99 -4.48 18.37
CA LYS A 107 -21.09 -5.39 18.04
C LYS A 107 -21.11 -5.75 16.56
N ALA A 108 -20.85 -4.80 15.67
CA ALA A 108 -20.73 -5.04 14.23
C ALA A 108 -19.63 -6.08 13.95
N HIS A 109 -18.46 -5.93 14.58
CA HIS A 109 -17.37 -6.88 14.46
C HIS A 109 -17.75 -8.28 14.98
N LYS A 110 -18.36 -8.35 16.16
CA LYS A 110 -18.76 -9.60 16.79
C LYS A 110 -19.83 -10.36 16.01
N GLU A 111 -20.78 -9.65 15.41
CA GLU A 111 -21.92 -10.23 14.68
C GLU A 111 -21.61 -10.39 13.18
N GLY A 112 -20.47 -9.87 12.68
CA GLY A 112 -20.10 -9.92 11.26
C GLY A 112 -21.03 -9.07 10.36
N THR A 113 -21.57 -7.97 10.92
CA THR A 113 -22.47 -7.04 10.22
C THR A 113 -21.74 -5.73 9.88
N THR A 114 -22.36 -4.91 9.03
CA THR A 114 -21.83 -3.56 8.75
C THR A 114 -22.09 -2.61 9.90
N LEU A 115 -21.32 -1.52 9.96
CA LEU A 115 -21.56 -0.45 10.93
C LEU A 115 -22.95 0.16 10.78
N LYS A 116 -23.42 0.33 9.54
CA LYS A 116 -24.76 0.89 9.25
C LYS A 116 -25.87 0.01 9.82
N GLU A 117 -25.82 -1.30 9.51
CA GLU A 117 -26.81 -2.26 10.01
C GLU A 117 -26.84 -2.27 11.54
N MET A 118 -25.67 -2.26 12.18
CA MET A 118 -25.59 -2.29 13.64
C MET A 118 -26.03 -0.99 14.28
N ALA A 119 -25.68 0.16 13.71
CA ALA A 119 -26.09 1.48 14.22
C ALA A 119 -27.62 1.65 14.20
N ILE A 120 -28.27 1.20 13.13
CA ILE A 120 -29.74 1.20 12.99
C ILE A 120 -30.36 0.18 13.96
N LYS A 121 -29.81 -1.03 14.05
CA LYS A 121 -30.28 -2.09 14.97
C LYS A 121 -30.26 -1.66 16.44
N LEU A 122 -29.26 -0.86 16.81
CA LEU A 122 -29.14 -0.28 18.16
C LEU A 122 -30.02 0.96 18.38
N GLY A 123 -30.64 1.49 17.34
CA GLY A 123 -31.49 2.68 17.41
C GLY A 123 -30.73 3.98 17.71
N TYR A 124 -29.43 4.02 17.37
CA TYR A 124 -28.60 5.20 17.63
C TYR A 124 -28.64 6.22 16.49
N VAL A 125 -28.94 5.78 15.27
CA VAL A 125 -29.08 6.61 14.08
C VAL A 125 -30.14 6.04 13.15
N THR A 126 -30.70 6.88 12.31
CA THR A 126 -31.54 6.47 11.17
C THR A 126 -30.62 6.12 9.97
N PRO A 127 -31.14 5.40 8.95
CA PRO A 127 -30.38 5.17 7.72
C PRO A 127 -29.88 6.44 7.05
N GLU A 128 -30.72 7.49 7.04
CA GLU A 128 -30.45 8.78 6.42
C GLU A 128 -29.35 9.54 7.19
N GLU A 129 -29.44 9.56 8.53
CA GLU A 129 -28.40 10.16 9.37
C GLU A 129 -27.06 9.46 9.22
N PHE A 130 -27.05 8.12 9.11
CA PHE A 130 -25.83 7.37 8.89
C PHE A 130 -25.19 7.76 7.58
N ASP A 131 -25.94 7.80 6.48
CA ASP A 131 -25.44 8.13 5.14
C ASP A 131 -24.94 9.58 5.04
N GLU A 132 -25.57 10.51 5.77
CA GLU A 132 -25.14 11.91 5.85
C GLU A 132 -23.84 12.07 6.67
N TRP A 133 -23.74 11.38 7.82
CA TRP A 133 -22.65 11.61 8.76
C TRP A 133 -21.40 10.78 8.48
N VAL A 134 -21.56 9.64 7.83
CA VAL A 134 -20.46 8.72 7.50
C VAL A 134 -20.11 8.87 6.02
N ASP A 135 -19.46 9.99 5.68
CA ASP A 135 -18.88 10.20 4.35
C ASP A 135 -17.37 9.96 4.38
N PRO A 136 -16.88 8.86 3.77
CA PRO A 136 -15.44 8.58 3.73
C PRO A 136 -14.60 9.69 3.09
N LYS A 137 -15.18 10.48 2.18
CA LYS A 137 -14.48 11.61 1.54
C LYS A 137 -14.18 12.73 2.52
N GLY A 138 -15.06 12.97 3.49
CA GLY A 138 -14.86 13.94 4.54
C GLY A 138 -13.87 13.50 5.63
N MET A 139 -13.47 12.22 5.64
CA MET A 139 -12.56 11.65 6.65
C MET A 139 -11.07 11.69 6.22
N VAL A 140 -10.80 12.07 4.99
CA VAL A 140 -9.44 12.26 4.47
C VAL A 140 -9.13 13.75 4.35
N GLY A 141 -7.86 14.13 4.58
CA GLY A 141 -7.41 15.51 4.35
C GLY A 141 -7.40 15.89 2.87
N GLU A 142 -7.11 17.16 2.61
CA GLU A 142 -6.91 17.60 1.22
C GLU A 142 -5.76 16.80 0.60
N LEU A 143 -6.03 16.16 -0.53
CA LEU A 143 -5.00 15.52 -1.32
C LEU A 143 -4.07 16.61 -1.90
N PRO A 144 -2.74 16.41 -1.88
CA PRO A 144 -1.83 17.33 -2.54
C PRO A 144 -2.22 17.45 -4.02
N LYS A 145 -2.31 18.70 -4.48
CA LYS A 145 -2.62 19.03 -5.89
C LYS A 145 -1.48 18.63 -6.79
#